data_b753445da1f49199cac5c88b4f05c95a
#
_entry.id   b753445da1f49199cac5c88b4f05c95a
#
_cell.length_a   1.000
_cell.length_b   1.000
_cell.length_c   1.000
_cell.angle_alpha   90.00
_cell.angle_beta   90.00
_cell.angle_gamma   90.00
#
_symmetry.space_group_name_H-M   'P 1'
#
loop_
_entity.id
_entity.type
_entity.pdbx_description
1 polymer ?
#
loop_
_entity_poly.entity_id
_entity_poly.type
_entity_poly.pdbx_seq_one_letter_code
_entity_poly.pdbx_strand_id
1 'polypeptide(L)'
;MSDLVCLACSKGHYIKADKESIRLIRTYVKENGSTNEKERFRAHTELFDITESLEKYLTTFDVKPNFPLHDLEYLMNEPARIVIENANKEWDVYKHIIDIYKSDKQFSDIFTLLKKAKDEKRLKGDHAGGTGEIKDTVDREPYMVESKNIRLKKTLALFDRDTDDNLHYDGNKNSLFKFFSGKDYTEIKEEDIYTLNQDEPFWHMWYKRAIENYFPDVQYVKAGFDVSGIRGLTLEERDYKLLGGNKTHPALIRGYKKDSVKSLVNGLSREQLERSLKKFNIDGMEISEMQLFLLKMVRIL
;
A
#
# COMPACT_ATOMS: atom_id res chain seq x y z
N MET A 1 0.54 -31.26 0.32
CA MET A 1 0.06 -30.60 1.55
C MET A 1 1.23 -30.12 2.41
N SER A 2 2.24 -30.93 2.68
CA SER A 2 3.46 -30.53 3.43
C SER A 2 4.14 -29.31 2.80
N ASP A 3 4.38 -29.35 1.49
CA ASP A 3 5.06 -28.25 0.76
C ASP A 3 4.27 -26.95 0.84
N LEU A 4 2.94 -27.00 0.75
CA LEU A 4 2.07 -25.83 0.87
C LEU A 4 2.18 -25.19 2.25
N VAL A 5 2.09 -26.01 3.30
CA VAL A 5 2.20 -25.53 4.69
C VAL A 5 3.58 -24.95 4.94
N CYS A 6 4.64 -25.63 4.48
CA CYS A 6 6.01 -25.15 4.63
C CYS A 6 6.25 -23.87 3.82
N LEU A 7 5.66 -23.73 2.64
CA LEU A 7 5.74 -22.52 1.83
C LEU A 7 5.02 -21.35 2.50
N ALA A 8 3.79 -21.57 2.99
CA ALA A 8 3.04 -20.57 3.75
C ALA A 8 3.85 -20.08 4.95
N CYS A 9 4.42 -21.01 5.75
CA CYS A 9 5.30 -20.70 6.86
C CYS A 9 6.48 -19.83 6.45
N SER A 10 7.18 -20.22 5.40
CA SER A 10 8.41 -19.55 4.98
C SER A 10 8.17 -18.16 4.41
N LYS A 11 6.96 -17.87 3.94
CA LYS A 11 6.58 -16.58 3.32
C LYS A 11 5.73 -15.69 4.23
N GLY A 12 5.40 -16.15 5.44
CA GLY A 12 4.64 -15.37 6.42
C GLY A 12 3.15 -15.24 6.11
N HIS A 13 2.59 -16.19 5.35
CA HIS A 13 1.15 -16.29 5.16
C HIS A 13 0.49 -17.02 6.31
N TYR A 14 -0.75 -16.66 6.61
CA TYR A 14 -1.57 -17.36 7.59
C TYR A 14 -2.46 -18.41 6.92
N ILE A 15 -2.76 -19.49 7.64
CA ILE A 15 -3.69 -20.53 7.18
C ILE A 15 -4.90 -20.53 8.11
N LYS A 16 -6.06 -20.16 7.56
CA LYS A 16 -7.32 -20.28 8.27
C LYS A 16 -7.95 -21.65 7.92
N ALA A 17 -8.16 -22.47 8.92
CA ALA A 17 -8.79 -23.77 8.78
C ALA A 17 -9.59 -24.11 10.05
N ASP A 18 -10.57 -25.01 9.93
CA ASP A 18 -11.27 -25.53 11.10
C ASP A 18 -10.35 -26.40 11.97
N LYS A 19 -10.75 -26.60 13.23
CA LYS A 19 -9.93 -27.34 14.22
C LYS A 19 -9.55 -28.76 13.76
N GLU A 20 -10.45 -29.44 13.05
CA GLU A 20 -10.21 -30.81 12.57
C GLU A 20 -9.17 -30.77 11.44
N SER A 21 -9.30 -29.87 10.48
CA SER A 21 -8.32 -29.66 9.40
C SER A 21 -6.95 -29.32 9.95
N ILE A 22 -6.87 -28.42 10.95
CA ILE A 22 -5.60 -28.09 11.64
C ILE A 22 -5.00 -29.34 12.28
N ARG A 23 -5.80 -30.14 12.95
CA ARG A 23 -5.36 -31.40 13.56
C ARG A 23 -4.79 -32.36 12.52
N LEU A 24 -5.48 -32.55 11.39
CA LEU A 24 -5.03 -33.37 10.28
C LEU A 24 -3.71 -32.87 9.68
N ILE A 25 -3.58 -31.58 9.44
CA ILE A 25 -2.33 -30.97 8.94
C ILE A 25 -1.18 -31.25 9.92
N ARG A 26 -1.38 -30.99 11.21
CA ARG A 26 -0.38 -31.27 12.25
C ARG A 26 0.05 -32.72 12.29
N THR A 27 -0.89 -33.65 12.23
CA THR A 27 -0.63 -35.11 12.20
C THR A 27 0.15 -35.46 10.94
N TYR A 28 -0.30 -35.01 9.78
CA TYR A 28 0.37 -35.28 8.51
C TYR A 28 1.83 -34.81 8.49
N VAL A 29 2.10 -33.54 8.89
CA VAL A 29 3.47 -33.01 8.96
C VAL A 29 4.32 -33.78 9.96
N LYS A 30 3.75 -34.19 11.11
CA LYS A 30 4.45 -35.01 12.13
C LYS A 30 4.86 -36.39 11.59
N GLU A 31 4.00 -37.01 10.81
CA GLU A 31 4.22 -38.38 10.32
C GLU A 31 5.07 -38.40 9.04
N ASN A 32 4.81 -37.51 8.10
CA ASN A 32 5.34 -37.52 6.74
C ASN A 32 6.39 -36.45 6.45
N GLY A 33 6.45 -35.39 7.27
CA GLY A 33 7.39 -34.30 7.05
C GLY A 33 8.84 -34.68 7.31
N SER A 34 9.76 -34.15 6.52
CA SER A 34 11.20 -34.19 6.78
C SER A 34 11.56 -33.46 8.10
N THR A 35 12.76 -33.70 8.60
CA THR A 35 13.24 -33.00 9.83
C THR A 35 13.13 -31.48 9.70
N ASN A 36 13.56 -30.91 8.58
CA ASN A 36 13.48 -29.47 8.32
C ASN A 36 12.04 -28.95 8.27
N GLU A 37 11.11 -29.72 7.67
CA GLU A 37 9.69 -29.35 7.61
C GLU A 37 9.06 -29.37 9.00
N LYS A 38 9.37 -30.37 9.81
CA LYS A 38 8.91 -30.48 11.20
C LYS A 38 9.41 -29.33 12.06
N GLU A 39 10.67 -28.96 11.91
CA GLU A 39 11.26 -27.81 12.61
C GLU A 39 10.62 -26.49 12.17
N ARG A 40 10.49 -26.26 10.86
CA ARG A 40 9.80 -25.08 10.32
C ARG A 40 8.35 -25.01 10.81
N PHE A 41 7.62 -26.08 10.75
CA PHE A 41 6.24 -26.14 11.22
C PHE A 41 6.11 -25.84 12.72
N ARG A 42 7.05 -26.34 13.56
CA ARG A 42 7.10 -26.02 14.98
C ARG A 42 7.43 -24.56 15.26
N ALA A 43 8.33 -23.98 14.48
CA ALA A 43 8.71 -22.55 14.61
C ALA A 43 7.57 -21.60 14.21
N HIS A 44 6.56 -22.09 13.50
CA HIS A 44 5.45 -21.28 12.98
C HIS A 44 4.08 -21.78 13.49
N THR A 45 3.98 -22.18 14.75
CA THR A 45 2.69 -22.52 15.38
C THR A 45 1.67 -21.38 15.31
N GLU A 46 2.16 -20.14 15.20
CA GLU A 46 1.35 -18.91 15.04
C GLU A 46 0.62 -18.81 13.69
N LEU A 47 0.93 -19.66 12.71
CA LEU A 47 0.27 -19.67 11.40
C LEU A 47 -1.23 -19.83 11.46
N PHE A 48 -1.72 -20.49 12.49
CA PHE A 48 -3.14 -20.77 12.70
C PHE A 48 -3.77 -19.82 13.73
N ASP A 49 -2.96 -18.96 14.37
CA ASP A 49 -3.38 -18.07 15.45
C ASP A 49 -3.56 -16.65 14.91
N ILE A 50 -4.35 -16.54 13.83
CA ILE A 50 -4.74 -15.23 13.33
C ILE A 50 -5.74 -14.62 14.31
N THR A 51 -5.43 -13.44 14.83
CA THR A 51 -6.38 -12.73 15.68
C THR A 51 -7.50 -12.13 14.83
N GLU A 52 -8.71 -12.08 15.34
CA GLU A 52 -9.86 -11.48 14.67
C GLU A 52 -9.57 -10.00 14.28
N SER A 53 -8.82 -9.29 15.12
CA SER A 53 -8.37 -7.93 14.87
C SER A 53 -7.43 -7.79 13.67
N LEU A 54 -6.63 -8.82 13.37
CA LEU A 54 -5.72 -8.83 12.23
C LEU A 54 -6.43 -9.29 10.97
N GLU A 55 -7.29 -10.31 11.08
CA GLU A 55 -7.98 -10.93 9.94
C GLU A 55 -8.74 -9.92 9.09
N LYS A 56 -9.42 -8.95 9.70
CA LYS A 56 -10.21 -7.93 8.99
C LYS A 56 -9.38 -7.05 8.04
N TYR A 57 -8.06 -6.98 8.22
CA TYR A 57 -7.17 -6.17 7.37
C TYR A 57 -6.42 -7.00 6.34
N LEU A 58 -6.57 -8.33 6.32
CA LEU A 58 -5.89 -9.21 5.37
C LEU A 58 -6.85 -9.66 4.28
N THR A 59 -6.32 -9.86 3.08
CA THR A 59 -7.09 -10.50 2.01
C THR A 59 -7.10 -12.01 2.21
N THR A 60 -8.29 -12.59 2.20
CA THR A 60 -8.48 -14.03 2.34
C THR A 60 -8.67 -14.70 0.99
N PHE A 61 -8.03 -15.84 0.79
CA PHE A 61 -8.20 -16.70 -0.37
C PHE A 61 -8.82 -18.04 0.06
N ASP A 62 -9.88 -18.43 -0.63
CA ASP A 62 -10.50 -19.73 -0.43
C ASP A 62 -9.84 -20.76 -1.38
N VAL A 63 -8.94 -21.55 -0.83
CA VAL A 63 -8.21 -22.58 -1.58
C VAL A 63 -9.01 -23.86 -1.60
N LYS A 64 -9.76 -24.09 -2.68
CA LYS A 64 -10.52 -25.34 -2.92
C LYS A 64 -9.64 -26.40 -3.57
N PRO A 65 -10.07 -27.69 -3.58
CA PRO A 65 -9.29 -28.77 -4.20
C PRO A 65 -8.95 -28.57 -5.68
N ASN A 66 -9.74 -27.78 -6.41
CA ASN A 66 -9.53 -27.46 -7.82
C ASN A 66 -8.86 -26.11 -8.04
N PHE A 67 -8.33 -25.48 -6.99
CA PHE A 67 -7.61 -24.21 -7.12
C PHE A 67 -6.34 -24.42 -7.95
N PRO A 68 -6.09 -23.61 -9.00
CA PRO A 68 -4.93 -23.81 -9.87
C PRO A 68 -3.62 -23.71 -9.09
N LEU A 69 -2.73 -24.68 -9.25
CA LEU A 69 -1.48 -24.74 -8.51
C LEU A 69 -0.58 -23.51 -8.80
N HIS A 70 -0.50 -23.09 -10.06
CA HIS A 70 0.29 -21.92 -10.45
C HIS A 70 -0.23 -20.61 -9.86
N ASP A 71 -1.55 -20.47 -9.69
CA ASP A 71 -2.14 -19.31 -9.00
C ASP A 71 -1.75 -19.32 -7.52
N LEU A 72 -1.73 -20.49 -6.89
CA LEU A 72 -1.29 -20.65 -5.52
C LEU A 72 0.21 -20.32 -5.38
N GLU A 73 1.04 -20.82 -6.29
CA GLU A 73 2.47 -20.50 -6.34
C GLU A 73 2.71 -19.00 -6.51
N TYR A 74 1.94 -18.34 -7.35
CA TYR A 74 1.98 -16.88 -7.50
C TYR A 74 1.64 -16.17 -6.19
N LEU A 75 0.50 -16.52 -5.57
CA LEU A 75 0.09 -15.93 -4.31
C LEU A 75 1.16 -16.05 -3.22
N MET A 76 1.81 -17.19 -3.17
CA MET A 76 2.77 -17.51 -2.12
C MET A 76 4.16 -16.91 -2.37
N ASN A 77 4.60 -16.80 -3.61
CA ASN A 77 5.98 -16.46 -3.94
C ASN A 77 6.17 -15.04 -4.47
N GLU A 78 5.19 -14.52 -5.22
CA GLU A 78 5.37 -13.21 -5.83
C GLU A 78 5.17 -12.08 -4.82
N PRO A 79 6.00 -11.05 -4.86
CA PRO A 79 5.82 -9.86 -4.05
C PRO A 79 4.49 -9.14 -4.35
N ALA A 80 3.86 -8.61 -3.32
CA ALA A 80 2.79 -7.64 -3.50
C ALA A 80 3.31 -6.38 -4.21
N ARG A 81 2.47 -5.78 -5.07
CA ARG A 81 2.87 -4.67 -5.94
C ARG A 81 2.14 -3.39 -5.56
N ILE A 82 2.90 -2.30 -5.46
CA ILE A 82 2.33 -0.95 -5.39
C ILE A 82 2.69 -0.26 -6.71
N VAL A 83 1.70 -0.04 -7.56
CA VAL A 83 1.85 0.66 -8.83
C VAL A 83 1.81 2.15 -8.57
N ILE A 84 2.92 2.85 -8.85
CA ILE A 84 3.16 4.26 -8.52
C ILE A 84 3.55 4.99 -9.80
N GLU A 85 3.09 6.22 -9.98
CA GLU A 85 3.44 7.03 -11.15
C GLU A 85 4.95 7.08 -11.38
N ASN A 86 5.73 7.29 -10.33
CA ASN A 86 7.17 7.40 -10.39
C ASN A 86 7.88 6.63 -9.26
N ALA A 87 7.76 5.30 -9.27
CA ALA A 87 8.34 4.45 -8.23
C ALA A 87 9.85 4.66 -8.04
N ASN A 88 10.58 4.97 -9.10
CA ASN A 88 12.04 5.23 -9.02
C ASN A 88 12.40 6.38 -8.07
N LYS A 89 11.48 7.30 -7.80
CA LYS A 89 11.70 8.49 -6.98
C LYS A 89 10.93 8.42 -5.65
N GLU A 90 9.75 7.83 -5.66
CA GLU A 90 8.81 7.87 -4.56
C GLU A 90 8.85 6.61 -3.68
N TRP A 91 9.30 5.46 -4.20
CA TRP A 91 9.30 4.22 -3.45
C TRP A 91 10.13 4.30 -2.15
N ASP A 92 11.24 5.05 -2.17
CA ASP A 92 12.05 5.27 -0.96
C ASP A 92 11.30 6.09 0.11
N VAL A 93 10.43 7.00 -0.32
CA VAL A 93 9.53 7.75 0.58
C VAL A 93 8.57 6.81 1.28
N TYR A 94 7.89 5.93 0.53
CA TYR A 94 6.93 4.99 1.10
C TYR A 94 7.58 3.96 2.02
N LYS A 95 8.79 3.49 1.68
CA LYS A 95 9.59 2.63 2.58
C LYS A 95 9.86 3.33 3.92
N HIS A 96 10.23 4.60 3.89
CA HIS A 96 10.46 5.38 5.10
C HIS A 96 9.17 5.57 5.92
N ILE A 97 8.06 5.85 5.26
CA ILE A 97 6.73 5.95 5.91
C ILE A 97 6.40 4.64 6.64
N ILE A 98 6.58 3.49 6.00
CA ILE A 98 6.39 2.18 6.65
C ILE A 98 7.27 2.07 7.91
N ASP A 99 8.53 2.52 7.85
CA ASP A 99 9.45 2.43 8.98
C ASP A 99 9.03 3.30 10.17
N ILE A 100 8.54 4.51 9.95
CA ILE A 100 8.12 5.40 11.04
C ILE A 100 6.75 5.04 11.64
N TYR A 101 5.91 4.29 10.91
CA TYR A 101 4.60 3.84 11.38
C TYR A 101 4.62 2.48 12.10
N LYS A 102 5.72 1.73 12.09
CA LYS A 102 5.83 0.44 12.80
C LYS A 102 5.47 0.51 14.28
N SER A 103 5.64 1.67 14.92
CA SER A 103 5.33 1.94 16.33
C SER A 103 4.02 2.73 16.51
N ASP A 104 3.12 2.67 15.53
CA ASP A 104 1.79 3.26 15.65
C ASP A 104 1.03 2.61 16.80
N LYS A 105 0.40 3.43 17.68
CA LYS A 105 -0.26 2.89 18.88
C LYS A 105 -1.52 2.07 18.58
N GLN A 106 -2.18 2.37 17.46
CA GLN A 106 -3.45 1.75 17.09
C GLN A 106 -3.23 0.48 16.25
N PHE A 107 -2.18 0.46 15.41
CA PHE A 107 -1.94 -0.58 14.39
C PHE A 107 -0.53 -1.17 14.44
N SER A 108 0.15 -1.14 15.60
CA SER A 108 1.56 -1.59 15.72
C SER A 108 1.79 -2.99 15.17
N ASP A 109 0.93 -3.94 15.51
CA ASP A 109 1.08 -5.34 15.09
C ASP A 109 0.94 -5.49 13.58
N ILE A 110 -0.05 -4.78 13.01
CA ILE A 110 -0.36 -4.79 11.57
C ILE A 110 0.79 -4.13 10.78
N PHE A 111 1.26 -2.97 11.23
CA PHE A 111 2.34 -2.26 10.55
C PHE A 111 3.71 -2.92 10.76
N THR A 112 3.87 -3.73 11.80
CA THR A 112 5.04 -4.61 11.95
C THR A 112 5.07 -5.69 10.86
N LEU A 113 3.91 -6.27 10.48
CA LEU A 113 3.83 -7.19 9.34
C LEU A 113 4.21 -6.51 8.04
N LEU A 114 3.71 -5.28 7.81
CA LEU A 114 4.04 -4.50 6.61
C LEU A 114 5.54 -4.20 6.55
N LYS A 115 6.14 -3.79 7.67
CA LYS A 115 7.59 -3.58 7.77
C LYS A 115 8.36 -4.87 7.45
N LYS A 116 7.98 -5.98 8.04
CA LYS A 116 8.59 -7.29 7.78
C LYS A 116 8.50 -7.65 6.28
N ALA A 117 7.33 -7.47 5.66
CA ALA A 117 7.14 -7.73 4.23
C ALA A 117 8.05 -6.85 3.35
N LYS A 118 8.21 -5.57 3.70
CA LYS A 118 9.15 -4.65 3.04
C LYS A 118 10.59 -5.14 3.18
N ASP A 119 11.04 -5.47 4.39
CA ASP A 119 12.41 -5.88 4.67
C ASP A 119 12.76 -7.22 4.00
N GLU A 120 11.80 -8.13 3.89
CA GLU A 120 11.90 -9.41 3.19
C GLU A 120 11.68 -9.31 1.67
N LYS A 121 11.51 -8.10 1.12
CA LYS A 121 11.23 -7.85 -0.29
C LYS A 121 9.96 -8.53 -0.83
N ARG A 122 8.99 -8.80 0.04
CA ARG A 122 7.65 -9.29 -0.33
C ARG A 122 6.68 -8.18 -0.75
N LEU A 123 7.16 -6.95 -0.72
CA LEU A 123 6.46 -5.75 -1.17
C LEU A 123 7.39 -4.95 -2.05
N LYS A 124 6.91 -4.54 -3.23
CA LYS A 124 7.70 -3.75 -4.20
C LYS A 124 6.90 -2.59 -4.78
N GLY A 125 7.60 -1.51 -5.14
CA GLY A 125 7.05 -0.44 -5.96
C GLY A 125 7.28 -0.72 -7.44
N ASP A 126 6.21 -0.70 -8.23
CA ASP A 126 6.24 -0.83 -9.69
C ASP A 126 6.06 0.55 -10.32
N HIS A 127 6.93 0.90 -11.26
CA HIS A 127 6.90 2.18 -11.95
C HIS A 127 5.90 2.16 -13.11
N ALA A 128 4.89 3.03 -13.06
CA ALA A 128 3.92 3.14 -14.13
C ALA A 128 4.44 3.98 -15.31
N GLY A 129 5.20 5.04 -15.05
CA GLY A 129 5.68 5.97 -16.09
C GLY A 129 4.83 7.24 -16.23
N GLY A 130 3.76 7.34 -15.44
CA GLY A 130 2.85 8.48 -15.39
C GLY A 130 1.41 8.03 -15.10
N THR A 131 0.53 8.98 -14.81
CA THR A 131 -0.89 8.71 -14.46
C THR A 131 -1.60 7.89 -15.55
N GLY A 132 -1.38 8.19 -16.82
CA GLY A 132 -2.03 7.49 -17.94
C GLY A 132 -1.65 6.02 -18.05
N GLU A 133 -0.48 5.63 -17.57
CA GLU A 133 0.06 4.28 -17.67
C GLU A 133 -0.28 3.38 -16.45
N ILE A 134 -0.88 3.96 -15.39
CA ILE A 134 -1.19 3.22 -14.16
C ILE A 134 -2.12 2.04 -14.46
N LYS A 135 -3.20 2.29 -15.22
CA LYS A 135 -4.17 1.26 -15.60
C LYS A 135 -3.48 0.11 -16.33
N ASP A 136 -2.69 0.43 -17.35
CA ASP A 136 -2.02 -0.58 -18.17
C ASP A 136 -0.96 -1.35 -17.35
N THR A 137 -0.30 -0.66 -16.41
CA THR A 137 0.66 -1.31 -15.51
C THR A 137 -0.03 -2.24 -14.51
N VAL A 138 -1.20 -1.86 -13.98
CA VAL A 138 -2.03 -2.71 -13.12
C VAL A 138 -2.55 -3.91 -13.91
N ASP A 139 -3.00 -3.70 -15.14
CA ASP A 139 -3.59 -4.74 -15.99
C ASP A 139 -2.56 -5.62 -16.71
N ARG A 140 -1.28 -5.21 -16.73
CA ARG A 140 -0.19 -5.95 -17.36
C ARG A 140 -0.02 -7.33 -16.71
N GLU A 141 -0.11 -8.37 -17.52
CA GLU A 141 0.08 -9.74 -17.06
C GLU A 141 1.55 -10.03 -16.74
N PRO A 142 1.86 -10.50 -15.52
CA PRO A 142 3.11 -11.21 -15.30
C PRO A 142 3.04 -12.53 -16.07
N TYR A 143 4.14 -12.93 -16.67
CA TYR A 143 4.29 -14.04 -17.64
C TYR A 143 3.73 -15.42 -17.21
N MET A 144 3.17 -15.58 -16.03
CA MET A 144 2.85 -16.91 -15.48
C MET A 144 1.49 -17.01 -14.77
N VAL A 145 0.61 -16.01 -14.85
CA VAL A 145 -0.67 -16.05 -14.13
C VAL A 145 -1.84 -15.86 -15.09
N GLU A 146 -2.62 -16.92 -15.28
CA GLU A 146 -3.84 -16.89 -16.08
C GLU A 146 -4.99 -16.16 -15.38
N SER A 147 -5.03 -16.21 -14.04
CA SER A 147 -6.10 -15.59 -13.27
C SER A 147 -5.84 -14.12 -12.97
N LYS A 148 -6.51 -13.24 -13.73
CA LYS A 148 -6.51 -11.78 -13.48
C LYS A 148 -6.89 -11.44 -12.04
N ASN A 149 -7.90 -12.12 -11.50
CA ASN A 149 -8.42 -11.85 -10.15
C ASN A 149 -7.38 -12.09 -9.06
N ILE A 150 -6.56 -13.14 -9.19
CA ILE A 150 -5.50 -13.45 -8.23
C ILE A 150 -4.43 -12.37 -8.22
N ARG A 151 -4.01 -11.93 -9.40
CA ARG A 151 -3.02 -10.86 -9.57
C ARG A 151 -3.48 -9.54 -8.97
N LEU A 152 -4.74 -9.16 -9.21
CA LEU A 152 -5.30 -7.90 -8.75
C LEU A 152 -5.37 -7.82 -7.22
N LYS A 153 -5.58 -8.95 -6.53
CA LYS A 153 -5.59 -9.02 -5.05
C LYS A 153 -4.23 -8.67 -4.42
N LYS A 154 -3.14 -8.82 -5.15
CA LYS A 154 -1.77 -8.44 -4.72
C LYS A 154 -1.31 -7.10 -5.30
N THR A 155 -2.22 -6.26 -5.72
CA THR A 155 -1.91 -4.99 -6.37
C THR A 155 -2.63 -3.83 -5.71
N LEU A 156 -1.89 -2.78 -5.38
CA LEU A 156 -2.41 -1.48 -4.95
C LEU A 156 -1.95 -0.42 -5.94
N ALA A 157 -2.87 0.31 -6.54
CA ALA A 157 -2.54 1.50 -7.34
C ALA A 157 -2.50 2.74 -6.46
N LEU A 158 -1.48 3.56 -6.64
CA LEU A 158 -1.30 4.80 -5.90
C LEU A 158 -1.03 5.94 -6.87
N PHE A 159 -1.80 7.01 -6.76
CA PHE A 159 -1.67 8.15 -7.65
C PHE A 159 -1.98 9.48 -6.98
N ASP A 160 -1.40 10.54 -7.53
CA ASP A 160 -1.58 11.91 -7.10
C ASP A 160 -2.98 12.43 -7.50
N ARG A 161 -3.51 13.37 -6.76
CA ARG A 161 -4.76 14.06 -7.11
C ARG A 161 -4.58 15.00 -8.31
N ASP A 162 -3.46 15.68 -8.38
CA ASP A 162 -3.06 16.62 -9.44
C ASP A 162 -4.00 17.81 -9.69
N THR A 163 -4.80 18.20 -8.71
CA THR A 163 -5.71 19.34 -8.80
C THR A 163 -5.30 20.49 -7.89
N ASP A 164 -5.79 21.68 -8.19
CA ASP A 164 -5.51 22.90 -7.44
C ASP A 164 -6.52 23.16 -6.30
N ASP A 165 -7.48 22.26 -6.10
CA ASP A 165 -8.48 22.31 -5.03
C ASP A 165 -8.98 20.89 -4.66
N ASN A 166 -9.85 20.82 -3.65
CA ASN A 166 -10.43 19.55 -3.18
C ASN A 166 -11.74 19.15 -3.90
N LEU A 167 -12.24 19.96 -4.82
CA LEU A 167 -13.54 19.78 -5.47
C LEU A 167 -13.41 19.18 -6.88
N HIS A 168 -12.25 19.39 -7.52
CA HIS A 168 -12.02 18.95 -8.89
C HIS A 168 -10.94 17.90 -8.98
N TYR A 169 -10.97 17.10 -10.03
CA TYR A 169 -9.98 16.11 -10.37
C TYR A 169 -9.41 16.40 -11.76
N ASP A 170 -8.15 16.11 -11.97
CA ASP A 170 -7.57 16.13 -13.30
C ASP A 170 -8.38 15.24 -14.25
N GLY A 171 -8.65 15.70 -15.47
CA GLY A 171 -9.44 14.96 -16.48
C GLY A 171 -8.89 13.56 -16.79
N ASN A 172 -7.59 13.35 -16.62
CA ASN A 172 -6.96 12.04 -16.80
C ASN A 172 -7.37 11.02 -15.71
N LYS A 173 -7.86 11.49 -14.56
CA LYS A 173 -8.29 10.61 -13.47
C LYS A 173 -9.60 9.89 -13.76
N ASN A 174 -10.43 10.39 -14.69
CA ASN A 174 -11.71 9.74 -15.00
C ASN A 174 -11.55 8.29 -15.48
N SER A 175 -10.58 8.03 -16.33
CA SER A 175 -10.28 6.67 -16.79
C SER A 175 -9.82 5.75 -15.66
N LEU A 176 -9.09 6.28 -14.68
CA LEU A 176 -8.67 5.53 -13.49
C LEU A 176 -9.89 5.23 -12.61
N PHE A 177 -10.73 6.20 -12.32
CA PHE A 177 -11.93 5.98 -11.51
C PHE A 177 -12.86 4.94 -12.14
N LYS A 178 -13.12 5.05 -13.46
CA LYS A 178 -13.89 4.04 -14.19
C LYS A 178 -13.28 2.64 -14.09
N PHE A 179 -11.96 2.54 -14.20
CA PHE A 179 -11.27 1.26 -14.12
C PHE A 179 -11.34 0.64 -12.73
N PHE A 180 -11.15 1.44 -11.67
CA PHE A 180 -11.09 0.95 -10.30
C PHE A 180 -12.44 0.80 -9.61
N SER A 181 -13.38 1.73 -9.85
CA SER A 181 -14.66 1.78 -9.13
C SER A 181 -15.88 1.48 -10.02
N GLY A 182 -15.71 1.41 -11.33
CA GLY A 182 -16.82 1.31 -12.27
C GLY A 182 -17.66 2.59 -12.43
N LYS A 183 -17.30 3.68 -11.71
CA LYS A 183 -18.03 4.94 -11.68
C LYS A 183 -17.32 6.03 -12.49
N ASP A 184 -18.08 7.00 -13.02
CA ASP A 184 -17.50 8.23 -13.54
C ASP A 184 -16.98 9.11 -12.38
N TYR A 185 -15.95 9.93 -12.65
CA TYR A 185 -15.37 10.79 -11.62
C TYR A 185 -16.37 11.75 -10.97
N THR A 186 -17.43 12.16 -11.69
CA THR A 186 -18.52 13.00 -11.18
C THR A 186 -19.44 12.28 -10.19
N GLU A 187 -19.40 10.95 -10.15
CA GLU A 187 -20.18 10.08 -9.27
C GLU A 187 -19.37 9.57 -8.07
N ILE A 188 -18.05 9.75 -8.10
CA ILE A 188 -17.14 9.35 -7.02
C ILE A 188 -17.30 10.27 -5.83
N LYS A 189 -17.51 9.68 -4.67
CA LYS A 189 -17.57 10.40 -3.39
C LYS A 189 -16.29 10.17 -2.60
N GLU A 190 -16.02 11.05 -1.63
CA GLU A 190 -14.88 10.92 -0.72
C GLU A 190 -14.85 9.56 -0.03
N GLU A 191 -16.01 9.05 0.36
CA GLU A 191 -16.17 7.74 0.99
C GLU A 191 -15.84 6.54 0.08
N ASP A 192 -15.93 6.70 -1.24
CA ASP A 192 -15.52 5.66 -2.20
C ASP A 192 -13.99 5.58 -2.34
N ILE A 193 -13.31 6.71 -2.16
CA ILE A 193 -11.85 6.81 -2.29
C ILE A 193 -11.16 6.39 -1.00
N TYR A 194 -11.62 6.98 0.12
CA TYR A 194 -11.00 6.81 1.44
C TYR A 194 -11.73 5.76 2.27
N THR A 195 -11.70 4.54 1.78
CA THR A 195 -12.32 3.36 2.40
C THR A 195 -11.40 2.15 2.32
N LEU A 196 -11.62 1.18 3.19
CA LEU A 196 -11.05 -0.16 3.09
C LEU A 196 -11.95 -1.11 2.29
N ASN A 197 -13.22 -0.75 2.07
CA ASN A 197 -14.22 -1.57 1.38
C ASN A 197 -14.16 -1.35 -0.14
N GLN A 198 -13.02 -1.66 -0.75
CA GLN A 198 -12.82 -1.60 -2.20
C GLN A 198 -12.72 -3.02 -2.76
N ASP A 199 -13.25 -3.18 -3.98
CA ASP A 199 -12.98 -4.36 -4.80
C ASP A 199 -11.55 -4.31 -5.34
N GLU A 200 -11.02 -5.46 -5.72
CA GLU A 200 -9.69 -5.54 -6.33
C GLU A 200 -9.73 -5.01 -7.80
N PRO A 201 -8.67 -4.36 -8.25
CA PRO A 201 -7.44 -4.01 -7.53
C PRO A 201 -7.67 -2.87 -6.53
N PHE A 202 -6.99 -2.94 -5.40
CA PHE A 202 -7.04 -1.84 -4.43
C PHE A 202 -6.38 -0.60 -4.98
N TRP A 203 -6.89 0.56 -4.60
CA TRP A 203 -6.34 1.83 -5.05
C TRP A 203 -6.42 2.91 -3.97
N HIS A 204 -5.54 3.91 -4.10
CA HIS A 204 -5.52 5.09 -3.24
C HIS A 204 -5.13 6.31 -4.06
N MET A 205 -5.89 7.39 -3.94
CA MET A 205 -5.53 8.71 -4.43
C MET A 205 -5.22 9.59 -3.22
N TRP A 206 -4.12 10.33 -3.29
CA TRP A 206 -3.79 11.25 -2.21
C TRP A 206 -4.89 12.31 -2.02
N TYR A 207 -5.22 12.62 -0.77
CA TYR A 207 -6.17 13.69 -0.44
C TYR A 207 -5.63 15.06 -0.84
N LYS A 208 -4.34 15.30 -0.57
CA LYS A 208 -3.62 16.46 -1.06
C LYS A 208 -3.21 16.27 -2.53
N ARG A 209 -2.70 17.33 -3.15
CA ARG A 209 -2.31 17.31 -4.56
C ARG A 209 -1.39 16.13 -4.90
N ALA A 210 -0.34 15.96 -4.12
CA ALA A 210 0.67 14.94 -4.30
C ALA A 210 1.38 14.63 -2.98
N ILE A 211 2.21 13.57 -2.95
CA ILE A 211 2.92 13.16 -1.73
C ILE A 211 3.80 14.27 -1.15
N GLU A 212 4.40 15.12 -1.97
CA GLU A 212 5.21 16.25 -1.51
C GLU A 212 4.42 17.24 -0.66
N ASN A 213 3.12 17.40 -0.85
CA ASN A 213 2.30 18.33 -0.09
C ASN A 213 2.09 17.91 1.39
N TYR A 214 2.53 16.71 1.77
CA TYR A 214 2.46 16.21 3.14
C TYR A 214 3.66 16.59 4.00
N PHE A 215 4.78 16.97 3.38
CA PHE A 215 6.00 17.29 4.13
C PHE A 215 5.93 18.68 4.76
N PRO A 216 6.29 18.82 6.04
CA PRO A 216 6.35 20.13 6.69
C PRO A 216 7.52 20.97 6.14
N ASP A 217 7.40 22.30 6.22
CA ASP A 217 8.40 23.25 5.73
C ASP A 217 9.81 22.97 6.22
N VAL A 218 9.92 22.52 7.48
CA VAL A 218 11.20 22.19 8.08
C VAL A 218 11.96 21.11 7.31
N GLN A 219 11.28 20.19 6.63
CA GLN A 219 11.94 19.15 5.84
C GLN A 219 12.51 19.73 4.54
N TYR A 220 11.79 20.66 3.90
CA TYR A 220 12.30 21.37 2.74
C TYR A 220 13.53 22.22 3.08
N VAL A 221 13.47 22.95 4.20
CA VAL A 221 14.60 23.76 4.69
C VAL A 221 15.81 22.89 5.01
N LYS A 222 15.61 21.76 5.72
CA LYS A 222 16.67 20.78 6.02
C LYS A 222 17.31 20.20 4.75
N ALA A 223 16.52 20.01 3.71
CA ALA A 223 16.99 19.52 2.42
C ALA A 223 17.64 20.64 1.56
N GLY A 224 17.73 21.88 2.07
CA GLY A 224 18.37 23.01 1.40
C GLY A 224 17.49 23.77 0.42
N PHE A 225 16.16 23.59 0.47
CA PHE A 225 15.22 24.30 -0.41
C PHE A 225 14.67 25.58 0.21
N ASP A 226 14.40 26.60 -0.62
CA ASP A 226 13.82 27.87 -0.20
C ASP A 226 12.28 27.79 -0.23
N VAL A 227 11.69 27.92 0.96
CA VAL A 227 10.23 27.86 1.18
C VAL A 227 9.56 29.24 1.18
N SER A 228 10.27 30.31 0.78
CA SER A 228 9.72 31.68 0.80
C SER A 228 8.45 31.85 -0.03
N GLY A 229 8.31 31.09 -1.13
CA GLY A 229 7.14 31.18 -2.01
C GLY A 229 5.85 30.58 -1.43
N ILE A 230 5.93 29.81 -0.32
CA ILE A 230 4.75 29.24 0.34
C ILE A 230 4.39 29.92 1.66
N ARG A 231 5.18 30.90 2.14
CA ARG A 231 4.98 31.54 3.47
C ARG A 231 3.67 32.30 3.61
N GLY A 232 3.08 32.76 2.51
CA GLY A 232 1.80 33.49 2.52
C GLY A 232 0.58 32.63 2.29
N LEU A 233 0.76 31.33 2.04
CA LEU A 233 -0.34 30.42 1.77
C LEU A 233 -0.93 29.89 3.07
N THR A 234 -2.26 29.75 3.10
CA THR A 234 -2.95 28.96 4.13
C THR A 234 -2.55 27.46 3.99
N LEU A 235 -2.79 26.69 5.02
CA LEU A 235 -2.56 25.22 4.96
C LEU A 235 -3.39 24.58 3.84
N GLU A 236 -4.65 24.98 3.69
CA GLU A 236 -5.54 24.48 2.65
C GLU A 236 -5.05 24.83 1.24
N GLU A 237 -4.67 26.09 1.00
CA GLU A 237 -4.10 26.47 -0.30
C GLU A 237 -2.85 25.67 -0.64
N ARG A 238 -1.98 25.46 0.34
CA ARG A 238 -0.73 24.71 0.18
C ARG A 238 -0.99 23.25 -0.17
N ASP A 239 -2.03 22.65 0.38
CA ASP A 239 -2.37 21.24 0.17
C ASP A 239 -2.61 20.91 -1.31
N TYR A 240 -3.06 21.90 -2.10
CA TYR A 240 -3.39 21.71 -3.52
C TYR A 240 -2.46 22.45 -4.49
N LYS A 241 -1.46 23.21 -4.03
CA LYS A 241 -0.52 23.88 -4.92
C LYS A 241 0.57 22.98 -5.44
N LEU A 242 1.00 23.23 -6.68
CA LEU A 242 2.16 22.60 -7.28
C LEU A 242 3.45 23.18 -6.68
N LEU A 243 4.08 22.45 -5.76
CA LEU A 243 5.22 22.97 -4.99
C LEU A 243 6.50 23.05 -5.82
N GLY A 244 6.77 22.05 -6.65
CA GLY A 244 7.99 21.94 -7.45
C GLY A 244 7.99 22.69 -8.79
N GLY A 245 6.87 23.31 -9.14
CA GLY A 245 6.70 23.95 -10.44
C GLY A 245 6.76 22.97 -11.64
N ASN A 246 6.49 23.48 -12.81
CA ASN A 246 6.57 22.75 -14.07
C ASN A 246 6.96 23.72 -15.21
N LYS A 247 6.79 23.31 -16.48
CA LYS A 247 7.12 24.16 -17.66
C LYS A 247 6.31 25.47 -17.74
N THR A 248 5.11 25.49 -17.17
CA THR A 248 4.15 26.61 -17.26
C THR A 248 4.04 27.41 -15.95
N HIS A 249 4.40 26.81 -14.81
CA HIS A 249 4.27 27.43 -13.50
C HIS A 249 5.63 27.39 -12.76
N PRO A 250 6.08 28.54 -12.20
CA PRO A 250 7.31 28.59 -11.43
C PRO A 250 7.15 27.77 -10.13
N ALA A 251 8.25 27.19 -9.65
CA ALA A 251 8.28 26.48 -8.39
C ALA A 251 8.00 27.44 -7.21
N LEU A 252 7.05 27.07 -6.36
CA LEU A 252 6.77 27.77 -5.10
C LEU A 252 7.87 27.53 -4.06
N ILE A 253 8.44 26.31 -4.07
CA ILE A 253 9.63 25.97 -3.28
C ILE A 253 10.83 26.01 -4.23
N ARG A 254 11.63 27.05 -4.11
CA ARG A 254 12.78 27.26 -5.01
C ARG A 254 13.82 26.16 -4.86
N GLY A 255 14.29 25.68 -5.98
CA GLY A 255 15.27 24.59 -6.04
C GLY A 255 14.67 23.19 -5.89
N TYR A 256 13.43 23.06 -5.41
CA TYR A 256 12.76 21.77 -5.31
C TYR A 256 12.28 21.29 -6.68
N LYS A 257 12.49 19.99 -6.91
CA LYS A 257 11.93 19.25 -8.06
C LYS A 257 11.34 17.94 -7.54
N LYS A 258 10.32 17.41 -8.20
CA LYS A 258 9.69 16.12 -7.81
C LYS A 258 10.72 14.99 -7.64
N ASP A 259 11.82 15.04 -8.39
CA ASP A 259 12.96 14.09 -8.28
C ASP A 259 13.69 14.15 -6.93
N SER A 260 13.50 15.23 -6.18
CA SER A 260 14.17 15.45 -4.89
C SER A 260 13.32 14.99 -3.69
N VAL A 261 12.12 14.44 -3.91
CA VAL A 261 11.17 14.07 -2.84
C VAL A 261 11.80 13.14 -1.80
N LYS A 262 12.66 12.22 -2.20
CA LYS A 262 13.38 11.33 -1.29
C LYS A 262 14.28 12.04 -0.28
N SER A 263 14.72 13.29 -0.55
CA SER A 263 15.53 14.05 0.41
C SER A 263 14.69 14.59 1.57
N LEU A 264 13.38 14.66 1.42
CA LEU A 264 12.45 15.21 2.42
C LEU A 264 12.19 14.24 3.58
N VAL A 265 12.51 12.96 3.42
CA VAL A 265 12.29 11.96 4.48
C VAL A 265 13.40 11.94 5.55
N ASN A 266 14.53 12.60 5.33
CA ASN A 266 15.65 12.61 6.25
C ASN A 266 15.26 13.25 7.59
N GLY A 267 15.19 12.44 8.66
CA GLY A 267 14.77 12.87 9.99
C GLY A 267 13.30 13.30 10.09
N LEU A 268 12.45 12.87 9.16
CA LEU A 268 11.01 12.97 9.25
C LEU A 268 10.51 12.02 10.34
N SER A 269 9.70 12.53 11.28
CA SER A 269 9.02 11.70 12.27
C SER A 269 7.54 11.52 11.91
N ARG A 270 6.93 10.47 12.48
CA ARG A 270 5.49 10.23 12.33
C ARG A 270 4.67 11.44 12.83
N GLU A 271 5.02 11.99 13.99
CA GLU A 271 4.32 13.13 14.58
C GLU A 271 4.37 14.38 13.69
N GLN A 272 5.44 14.57 12.95
CA GLN A 272 5.55 15.67 12.00
C GLN A 272 4.62 15.47 10.80
N LEU A 273 4.53 14.23 10.29
CA LEU A 273 3.67 13.87 9.18
C LEU A 273 2.18 13.94 9.58
N GLU A 274 1.81 13.37 10.72
CA GLU A 274 0.44 13.31 11.23
C GLU A 274 -0.23 14.67 11.45
N ARG A 275 0.55 15.73 11.71
CA ARG A 275 0.00 17.08 11.96
C ARG A 275 -0.82 17.66 10.82
N SER A 276 -0.56 17.22 9.60
CA SER A 276 -1.18 17.76 8.38
C SER A 276 -2.09 16.76 7.66
N LEU A 277 -2.33 15.59 8.25
CA LEU A 277 -3.12 14.56 7.59
C LEU A 277 -4.62 14.76 7.77
N LYS A 278 -5.35 14.51 6.71
CA LYS A 278 -6.80 14.31 6.76
C LYS A 278 -7.10 13.05 7.59
N LYS A 279 -8.19 13.09 8.33
CA LYS A 279 -8.70 11.97 9.11
C LYS A 279 -10.05 11.53 8.57
N PHE A 280 -10.29 10.24 8.59
CA PHE A 280 -11.49 9.59 8.11
C PHE A 280 -12.08 8.69 9.19
N ASN A 281 -13.40 8.55 9.19
CA ASN A 281 -14.06 7.56 10.02
C ASN A 281 -14.28 6.29 9.20
N ILE A 282 -13.56 5.23 9.54
CA ILE A 282 -13.66 3.92 8.90
C ILE A 282 -14.15 2.93 9.95
N ASP A 283 -15.34 2.37 9.74
CA ASP A 283 -15.98 1.41 10.66
C ASP A 283 -16.04 1.90 12.12
N GLY A 284 -16.32 3.20 12.31
CA GLY A 284 -16.39 3.84 13.63
C GLY A 284 -15.05 4.19 14.27
N MET A 285 -13.94 4.00 13.56
CA MET A 285 -12.61 4.38 14.02
C MET A 285 -12.11 5.61 13.25
N GLU A 286 -11.60 6.60 13.98
CA GLU A 286 -10.86 7.70 13.36
C GLU A 286 -9.46 7.24 12.99
N ILE A 287 -9.13 7.28 11.70
CA ILE A 287 -7.81 6.94 11.18
C ILE A 287 -7.29 8.06 10.27
N SER A 288 -5.99 8.29 10.28
CA SER A 288 -5.36 9.23 9.36
C SER A 288 -5.27 8.64 7.95
N GLU A 289 -5.16 9.50 6.94
CA GLU A 289 -4.97 9.07 5.56
C GLU A 289 -3.77 8.13 5.40
N MET A 290 -2.69 8.42 6.09
CA MET A 290 -1.49 7.58 6.02
C MET A 290 -1.73 6.21 6.65
N GLN A 291 -2.47 6.14 7.77
CA GLN A 291 -2.88 4.85 8.35
C GLN A 291 -3.78 4.08 7.37
N LEU A 292 -4.76 4.74 6.74
CA LEU A 292 -5.62 4.12 5.72
C LEU A 292 -4.80 3.57 4.55
N PHE A 293 -3.86 4.35 4.02
CA PHE A 293 -2.98 3.93 2.95
C PHE A 293 -2.15 2.69 3.34
N LEU A 294 -1.55 2.70 4.53
CA LEU A 294 -0.77 1.56 5.04
C LEU A 294 -1.65 0.32 5.27
N LEU A 295 -2.89 0.48 5.73
CA LEU A 295 -3.84 -0.63 5.85
C LEU A 295 -4.20 -1.23 4.47
N LYS A 296 -4.36 -0.40 3.43
CA LYS A 296 -4.52 -0.89 2.05
C LYS A 296 -3.28 -1.66 1.55
N MET A 297 -2.07 -1.22 1.93
CA MET A 297 -0.86 -1.98 1.64
C MET A 297 -0.85 -3.35 2.33
N VAL A 298 -1.35 -3.44 3.57
CA VAL A 298 -1.44 -4.73 4.29
C VAL A 298 -2.39 -5.69 3.58
N ARG A 299 -3.50 -5.18 3.01
CA ARG A 299 -4.47 -6.01 2.29
C ARG A 299 -3.91 -6.76 1.09
N ILE A 300 -2.87 -6.25 0.48
CA ILE A 300 -2.25 -6.89 -0.70
C ILE A 300 -1.10 -7.85 -0.35
N LEU A 301 -0.70 -7.96 0.93
CA LEU A 301 0.36 -8.87 1.36
C LEU A 301 -0.10 -10.31 1.34
#